data_b4376ec8d940a07eb73da8a9bf3fe6d9
#
_entry.id   b4376ec8d940a07eb73da8a9bf3fe6d9
#
_cell.length_a   1.000
_cell.length_b   1.000
_cell.length_c   1.000
_cell.angle_alpha   90.00
_cell.angle_beta   90.00
_cell.angle_gamma   90.00
#
_symmetry.space_group_name_H-M   'P 1'
#
loop_
_entity.id
_entity.type
_entity.pdbx_description
1 polymer ?
#
loop_
_entity_poly.entity_id
_entity_poly.type
_entity_poly.pdbx_seq_one_letter_code
_entity_poly.pdbx_strand_id
1 'polypeptide(L)'
;MNADSYQVTYVKDARRLDDLAGALSAPSAVALDIETASWWDRRAERVSLIQLAYRDAGRMRVAVVDALAGLEVGALRPALESAAMVKAVHNASFDVPRLALHLGLRVSPVHDTMLAARRGGERGCSLKAQAERHLGLALDKGARQSDWGARPLDPRQVAYAALDAAATLLLYEHQTGRGLKAEYRPRAPASEAQAGLPLSDAPVVERGDSAPTLTANAPPTARGLEGIPLALLGVIAELPSRYGPERLAASAGEDRVGLAGWVIDRVLGADAEVDEDAAREAIASLCSLGLVRLTPERRLEASAEGREAWDRCRPL
;
A
#
# COMPACT_ATOMS: atom_id res chain seq x y z
N MET A 1 4.95 22.69 11.38
CA MET A 1 4.26 22.29 12.61
C MET A 1 5.34 21.83 13.58
N ASN A 2 5.42 22.38 14.79
CA ASN A 2 6.39 21.91 15.77
C ASN A 2 5.88 20.58 16.35
N ALA A 3 6.79 19.68 16.75
CA ALA A 3 6.47 18.40 17.38
C ALA A 3 5.54 18.53 18.61
N ASP A 4 5.43 19.72 19.18
CA ASP A 4 4.57 20.06 20.32
C ASP A 4 3.08 20.28 19.95
N SER A 5 2.69 20.15 18.67
CA SER A 5 1.34 20.49 18.23
C SER A 5 0.32 19.36 18.40
N TYR A 6 0.76 18.13 18.69
CA TYR A 6 -0.11 16.98 18.95
C TYR A 6 0.51 16.01 19.97
N GLN A 7 -0.36 15.29 20.67
CA GLN A 7 0.07 14.29 21.63
C GLN A 7 0.02 12.91 21.01
N VAL A 8 1.13 12.17 21.08
CA VAL A 8 1.24 10.79 20.61
C VAL A 8 1.03 9.81 21.76
N THR A 9 0.21 8.80 21.55
CA THR A 9 0.01 7.68 22.47
C THR A 9 0.36 6.39 21.75
N TYR A 10 1.38 5.67 22.24
CA TYR A 10 1.68 4.31 21.76
C TYR A 10 0.81 3.32 22.53
N VAL A 11 -0.06 2.62 21.80
CA VAL A 11 -1.08 1.70 22.33
C VAL A 11 -0.59 0.27 22.12
N LYS A 12 -0.16 -0.38 23.20
CA LYS A 12 0.36 -1.75 23.21
C LYS A 12 -0.25 -2.64 24.32
N ASP A 13 -1.28 -2.13 24.99
CA ASP A 13 -2.00 -2.84 26.04
C ASP A 13 -3.51 -2.60 25.90
N ALA A 14 -4.31 -3.52 26.44
CA ALA A 14 -5.77 -3.51 26.31
C ALA A 14 -6.41 -2.25 26.91
N ARG A 15 -5.93 -1.79 28.07
CA ARG A 15 -6.48 -0.60 28.73
C ARG A 15 -6.37 0.63 27.82
N ARG A 16 -5.20 0.87 27.21
CA ARG A 16 -5.01 2.00 26.31
C ARG A 16 -5.84 1.86 25.03
N LEU A 17 -6.06 0.62 24.58
CA LEU A 17 -6.94 0.37 23.44
C LEU A 17 -8.40 0.69 23.78
N ASP A 18 -8.87 0.33 24.96
CA ASP A 18 -10.23 0.65 25.44
C ASP A 18 -10.40 2.16 25.63
N ASP A 19 -9.40 2.84 26.23
CA ASP A 19 -9.38 4.30 26.36
C ASP A 19 -9.46 4.99 24.99
N LEU A 20 -8.71 4.47 24.00
CA LEU A 20 -8.75 4.97 22.61
C LEU A 20 -10.11 4.73 21.96
N ALA A 21 -10.68 3.52 22.09
CA ALA A 21 -11.99 3.20 21.52
C ALA A 21 -13.08 4.12 22.10
N GLY A 22 -13.01 4.43 23.39
CA GLY A 22 -13.88 5.42 24.05
C GLY A 22 -13.68 6.82 23.48
N ALA A 23 -12.45 7.27 23.32
CA ALA A 23 -12.14 8.61 22.78
C ALA A 23 -12.61 8.78 21.33
N LEU A 24 -12.60 7.71 20.52
CA LEU A 24 -13.06 7.74 19.14
C LEU A 24 -14.58 7.78 18.97
N SER A 25 -15.36 7.73 20.04
CA SER A 25 -16.82 7.83 19.96
C SER A 25 -17.33 9.25 19.63
N ALA A 26 -16.53 10.28 19.88
CA ALA A 26 -16.94 11.69 19.77
C ALA A 26 -16.53 12.37 18.44
N PRO A 27 -15.35 12.13 17.84
CA PRO A 27 -14.92 12.82 16.63
C PRO A 27 -15.79 12.51 15.41
N SER A 28 -16.03 13.51 14.57
CA SER A 28 -16.72 13.34 13.27
C SER A 28 -15.81 12.85 12.15
N ALA A 29 -14.48 12.90 12.37
CA ALA A 29 -13.48 12.41 11.44
C ALA A 29 -12.25 11.89 12.19
N VAL A 30 -11.61 10.88 11.63
CA VAL A 30 -10.32 10.33 12.05
C VAL A 30 -9.47 10.10 10.82
N ALA A 31 -8.20 10.51 10.86
CA ALA A 31 -7.25 10.05 9.85
C ALA A 31 -6.71 8.67 10.26
N LEU A 32 -6.55 7.81 9.26
CA LEU A 32 -6.09 6.45 9.44
C LEU A 32 -4.97 6.16 8.44
N ASP A 33 -3.94 5.50 8.93
CA ASP A 33 -2.81 4.98 8.17
C ASP A 33 -2.40 3.63 8.76
N ILE A 34 -1.65 2.81 8.03
CA ILE A 34 -1.11 1.55 8.53
C ILE A 34 0.35 1.38 8.14
N GLU A 35 1.09 0.62 8.95
CA GLU A 35 2.35 0.04 8.55
C GLU A 35 2.22 -1.48 8.47
N THR A 36 2.90 -2.07 7.49
CA THR A 36 2.85 -3.52 7.27
C THR A 36 4.22 -4.16 7.42
N ALA A 37 4.25 -5.32 8.06
CA ALA A 37 5.41 -6.19 8.08
C ALA A 37 5.32 -7.18 6.92
N SER A 38 6.46 -7.43 6.25
CA SER A 38 6.58 -8.44 5.17
C SER A 38 5.63 -8.21 3.98
N TRP A 39 5.33 -6.95 3.65
CA TRP A 39 4.38 -6.57 2.60
C TRP A 39 4.71 -7.16 1.21
N TRP A 40 5.95 -7.54 0.96
CA TRP A 40 6.44 -8.18 -0.26
C TRP A 40 6.10 -9.68 -0.36
N ASP A 41 5.65 -10.32 0.73
CA ASP A 41 5.22 -11.71 0.79
C ASP A 41 3.78 -11.78 1.30
N ARG A 42 2.83 -11.96 0.41
CA ARG A 42 1.39 -12.01 0.74
C ARG A 42 1.02 -13.06 1.81
N ARG A 43 1.84 -14.11 1.98
CA ARG A 43 1.60 -15.14 3.01
C ARG A 43 2.10 -14.71 4.38
N ALA A 44 3.13 -13.90 4.40
CA ALA A 44 3.74 -13.37 5.62
C ALA A 44 3.31 -11.94 5.95
N GLU A 45 2.64 -11.24 5.02
CA GLU A 45 2.17 -9.87 5.20
C GLU A 45 1.21 -9.78 6.40
N ARG A 46 1.43 -8.78 7.23
CA ARG A 46 0.56 -8.46 8.39
C ARG A 46 0.52 -6.96 8.58
N VAL A 47 -0.62 -6.44 9.00
CA VAL A 47 -0.68 -5.09 9.55
C VAL A 47 0.12 -5.08 10.85
N SER A 48 1.11 -4.21 10.92
CA SER A 48 1.99 -4.06 12.07
C SER A 48 1.54 -2.95 13.00
N LEU A 49 1.15 -1.84 12.42
CA LEU A 49 0.65 -0.68 13.16
C LEU A 49 -0.64 -0.17 12.52
N ILE A 50 -1.51 0.42 13.36
CA ILE A 50 -2.64 1.25 12.92
C ILE A 50 -2.44 2.62 13.55
N GLN A 51 -2.34 3.67 12.74
CA GLN A 51 -2.24 5.04 13.20
C GLN A 51 -3.59 5.73 13.07
N LEU A 52 -3.98 6.43 14.14
CA LEU A 52 -5.25 7.15 14.20
C LEU A 52 -5.02 8.57 14.71
N ALA A 53 -5.24 9.57 13.86
CA ALA A 53 -5.19 10.97 14.26
C ALA A 53 -6.60 11.55 14.28
N TYR A 54 -6.96 12.25 15.36
CA TYR A 54 -8.29 12.81 15.57
C TYR A 54 -8.25 14.09 16.41
N ARG A 55 -9.36 14.83 16.43
CA ARG A 55 -9.54 16.00 17.28
C ARG A 55 -10.28 15.60 18.56
N ASP A 56 -9.67 15.94 19.70
CA ASP A 56 -10.25 15.85 21.02
C ASP A 56 -10.26 17.25 21.64
N ALA A 57 -11.45 17.80 21.89
CA ALA A 57 -11.65 19.18 22.34
C ALA A 57 -10.81 20.21 21.55
N GLY A 58 -10.75 20.05 20.22
CA GLY A 58 -9.98 20.91 19.32
C GLY A 58 -8.48 20.60 19.24
N ARG A 59 -7.94 19.82 20.17
CA ARG A 59 -6.53 19.41 20.16
C ARG A 59 -6.33 18.16 19.32
N MET A 60 -5.23 18.10 18.58
CA MET A 60 -4.89 16.89 17.83
C MET A 60 -4.30 15.84 18.77
N ARG A 61 -4.83 14.64 18.66
CA ARG A 61 -4.34 13.42 19.30
C ARG A 61 -3.95 12.43 18.22
N VAL A 62 -2.87 11.69 18.43
CA VAL A 62 -2.45 10.61 17.56
C VAL A 62 -2.22 9.36 18.38
N ALA A 63 -2.91 8.29 18.03
CA ALA A 63 -2.68 6.96 18.60
C ALA A 63 -1.93 6.10 17.57
N VAL A 64 -0.86 5.45 18.00
CA VAL A 64 -0.12 4.43 17.23
C VAL A 64 -0.39 3.10 17.91
N VAL A 65 -1.25 2.29 17.32
CA VAL A 65 -1.70 1.00 17.87
C VAL A 65 -0.79 -0.10 17.34
N ASP A 66 -0.18 -0.85 18.25
CA ASP A 66 0.64 -2.01 17.91
C ASP A 66 -0.24 -3.23 17.64
N ALA A 67 -0.52 -3.49 16.36
CA ALA A 67 -1.35 -4.61 15.95
C ALA A 67 -0.66 -5.99 16.15
N LEU A 68 0.67 -6.00 16.36
CA LEU A 68 1.43 -7.23 16.66
C LEU A 68 1.55 -7.51 18.16
N ALA A 69 1.04 -6.64 19.04
CA ALA A 69 1.08 -6.81 20.49
C ALA A 69 0.02 -7.80 21.04
N GLY A 70 -0.70 -8.50 20.15
CA GLY A 70 -1.76 -9.42 20.58
C GLY A 70 -3.02 -8.74 21.10
N LEU A 71 -3.28 -7.50 20.68
CA LEU A 71 -4.46 -6.73 21.08
C LEU A 71 -5.70 -7.16 20.32
N GLU A 72 -6.85 -7.12 20.98
CA GLU A 72 -8.15 -7.29 20.36
C GLU A 72 -8.57 -6.00 19.62
N VAL A 73 -7.87 -5.69 18.50
CA VAL A 73 -8.08 -4.47 17.73
C VAL A 73 -9.50 -4.32 17.18
N GLY A 74 -10.31 -5.38 17.25
CA GLY A 74 -11.76 -5.35 17.01
C GLY A 74 -12.51 -4.32 17.87
N ALA A 75 -11.96 -3.89 19.01
CA ALA A 75 -12.47 -2.77 19.81
C ALA A 75 -12.56 -1.45 19.03
N LEU A 76 -11.79 -1.27 17.96
CA LEU A 76 -11.86 -0.10 17.08
C LEU A 76 -13.01 -0.15 16.06
N ARG A 77 -13.66 -1.31 15.89
CA ARG A 77 -14.72 -1.52 14.90
C ARG A 77 -15.87 -0.52 15.01
N PRO A 78 -16.42 -0.20 16.20
CA PRO A 78 -17.51 0.76 16.31
C PRO A 78 -17.17 2.12 15.70
N ALA A 79 -15.93 2.58 15.81
CA ALA A 79 -15.48 3.83 15.24
C ALA A 79 -15.19 3.70 13.73
N LEU A 80 -14.42 2.68 13.33
CA LEU A 80 -13.98 2.54 11.94
C LEU A 80 -15.10 2.16 10.97
N GLU A 81 -16.14 1.49 11.44
CA GLU A 81 -17.32 1.10 10.64
C GLU A 81 -18.48 2.11 10.77
N SER A 82 -18.38 3.11 11.64
CA SER A 82 -19.44 4.11 11.86
C SER A 82 -19.67 4.98 10.62
N ALA A 83 -20.91 5.03 10.15
CA ALA A 83 -21.31 5.94 9.06
C ALA A 83 -21.25 7.43 9.47
N ALA A 84 -21.29 7.74 10.78
CA ALA A 84 -21.25 9.09 11.30
C ALA A 84 -19.82 9.69 11.35
N MET A 85 -18.78 8.85 11.22
CA MET A 85 -17.39 9.26 11.25
C MET A 85 -16.73 9.06 9.89
N VAL A 86 -16.11 10.09 9.35
CA VAL A 86 -15.30 9.98 8.13
C VAL A 86 -13.92 9.46 8.49
N LYS A 87 -13.44 8.45 7.75
CA LYS A 87 -12.06 8.01 7.82
C LYS A 87 -11.27 8.62 6.69
N ALA A 88 -10.38 9.58 7.02
CA ALA A 88 -9.46 10.17 6.06
C ALA A 88 -8.25 9.27 5.91
N VAL A 89 -7.96 8.83 4.68
CA VAL A 89 -6.86 7.95 4.35
C VAL A 89 -6.10 8.53 3.17
N HIS A 90 -4.78 8.39 3.14
CA HIS A 90 -4.00 8.78 1.97
C HIS A 90 -3.64 7.54 1.17
N ASN A 91 -4.19 7.39 -0.04
CA ASN A 91 -4.11 6.16 -0.85
C ASN A 91 -4.83 4.96 -0.23
N ALA A 92 -6.12 5.13 0.05
CA ALA A 92 -6.96 4.13 0.70
C ALA A 92 -6.99 2.74 0.03
N SER A 93 -6.57 2.65 -1.23
CA SER A 93 -6.46 1.38 -1.95
C SER A 93 -5.39 0.44 -1.37
N PHE A 94 -4.44 0.97 -0.60
CA PHE A 94 -3.44 0.17 0.10
C PHE A 94 -3.94 -0.29 1.48
N ASP A 95 -4.44 0.65 2.31
CA ASP A 95 -4.75 0.41 3.73
C ASP A 95 -6.06 -0.35 3.94
N VAL A 96 -7.12 0.10 3.27
CA VAL A 96 -8.48 -0.41 3.53
C VAL A 96 -8.63 -1.90 3.26
N PRO A 97 -8.13 -2.46 2.14
CA PRO A 97 -8.17 -3.89 1.90
C PRO A 97 -7.36 -4.71 2.91
N ARG A 98 -6.22 -4.18 3.36
CA ARG A 98 -5.33 -4.85 4.32
C ARG A 98 -5.92 -4.92 5.72
N LEU A 99 -6.56 -3.86 6.18
CA LEU A 99 -7.31 -3.84 7.44
C LEU A 99 -8.44 -4.87 7.43
N ALA A 100 -9.17 -4.97 6.31
CA ALA A 100 -10.22 -5.97 6.16
C ALA A 100 -9.66 -7.39 6.11
N LEU A 101 -8.58 -7.61 5.36
CA LEU A 101 -7.99 -8.94 5.16
C LEU A 101 -7.30 -9.47 6.44
N HIS A 102 -6.48 -8.64 7.08
CA HIS A 102 -5.62 -9.11 8.18
C HIS A 102 -6.26 -8.97 9.55
N LEU A 103 -7.19 -8.01 9.72
CA LEU A 103 -7.77 -7.69 11.03
C LEU A 103 -9.30 -7.75 11.06
N GLY A 104 -9.93 -8.04 9.92
CA GLY A 104 -11.40 -8.08 9.83
C GLY A 104 -12.07 -6.72 10.07
N LEU A 105 -11.32 -5.61 9.97
CA LEU A 105 -11.82 -4.26 10.17
C LEU A 105 -12.29 -3.66 8.84
N ARG A 106 -13.59 -3.38 8.73
CA ARG A 106 -14.15 -2.65 7.59
C ARG A 106 -14.08 -1.16 7.87
N VAL A 107 -13.55 -0.41 6.91
CA VAL A 107 -13.37 1.03 7.05
C VAL A 107 -14.31 1.74 6.08
N SER A 108 -15.30 2.45 6.59
CA SER A 108 -16.31 3.17 5.79
C SER A 108 -17.07 4.18 6.67
N PRO A 109 -17.44 5.38 6.13
CA PRO A 109 -17.05 5.94 4.84
C PRO A 109 -15.59 6.43 4.84
N VAL A 110 -14.96 6.40 3.68
CA VAL A 110 -13.55 6.80 3.51
C VAL A 110 -13.44 8.01 2.58
N HIS A 111 -12.72 9.04 3.04
CA HIS A 111 -12.23 10.12 2.20
C HIS A 111 -10.75 9.84 1.86
N ASP A 112 -10.46 9.62 0.58
CA ASP A 112 -9.09 9.41 0.11
C ASP A 112 -8.46 10.73 -0.30
N THR A 113 -7.49 11.19 0.50
CA THR A 113 -6.84 12.50 0.30
C THR A 113 -5.97 12.53 -0.96
N MET A 114 -5.38 11.39 -1.40
CA MET A 114 -4.66 11.32 -2.66
C MET A 114 -5.63 11.40 -3.85
N LEU A 115 -6.74 10.69 -3.79
CA LEU A 115 -7.77 10.75 -4.82
C LEU A 115 -8.40 12.15 -4.91
N ALA A 116 -8.58 12.84 -3.77
CA ALA A 116 -9.07 14.22 -3.73
C ALA A 116 -8.08 15.18 -4.42
N ALA A 117 -6.78 15.03 -4.16
CA ALA A 117 -5.74 15.81 -4.83
C ALA A 117 -5.73 15.57 -6.35
N ARG A 118 -5.79 14.31 -6.78
CA ARG A 118 -5.87 13.94 -8.22
C ARG A 118 -7.10 14.55 -8.91
N ARG A 119 -8.27 14.46 -8.29
CA ARG A 119 -9.51 15.06 -8.80
C ARG A 119 -9.47 16.59 -8.81
N GLY A 120 -8.71 17.19 -7.90
CA GLY A 120 -8.43 18.62 -7.86
C GLY A 120 -7.43 19.09 -8.92
N GLY A 121 -6.89 18.18 -9.77
CA GLY A 121 -5.91 18.51 -10.80
C GLY A 121 -4.50 18.76 -10.26
N GLU A 122 -4.20 18.31 -9.04
CA GLU A 122 -2.89 18.48 -8.42
C GLU A 122 -1.84 17.56 -9.09
N ARG A 123 -0.64 18.12 -9.29
CA ARG A 123 0.56 17.33 -9.63
C ARG A 123 1.31 16.99 -8.35
N GLY A 124 1.89 15.79 -8.28
CA GLY A 124 2.58 15.32 -7.06
C GLY A 124 1.57 15.06 -5.94
N CYS A 125 0.82 13.95 -6.05
CA CYS A 125 -0.26 13.62 -5.12
C CYS A 125 0.19 12.77 -3.94
N SER A 126 1.51 12.50 -3.76
CA SER A 126 2.01 11.81 -2.57
C SER A 126 1.76 12.63 -1.30
N LEU A 127 1.62 11.95 -0.15
CA LEU A 127 1.39 12.62 1.14
C LEU A 127 2.45 13.69 1.40
N LYS A 128 3.73 13.38 1.14
CA LYS A 128 4.84 14.33 1.28
C LYS A 128 4.63 15.58 0.43
N ALA A 129 4.37 15.42 -0.88
CA ALA A 129 4.23 16.56 -1.79
C ALA A 129 3.02 17.42 -1.43
N GLN A 130 1.92 16.79 -1.01
CA GLN A 130 0.71 17.49 -0.59
C GLN A 130 0.90 18.19 0.76
N ALA A 131 1.56 17.54 1.73
CA ALA A 131 1.86 18.11 3.04
C ALA A 131 2.82 19.31 2.91
N GLU A 132 3.86 19.19 2.09
CA GLU A 132 4.80 20.29 1.84
C GLU A 132 4.09 21.49 1.19
N ARG A 133 3.32 21.23 0.13
CA ARG A 133 2.64 22.29 -0.65
C ARG A 133 1.56 23.00 0.12
N HIS A 134 0.71 22.28 0.83
CA HIS A 134 -0.51 22.86 1.42
C HIS A 134 -0.41 23.10 2.91
N LEU A 135 0.49 22.42 3.61
CA LEU A 135 0.62 22.49 5.06
C LEU A 135 1.97 23.08 5.49
N GLY A 136 2.93 23.26 4.56
CA GLY A 136 4.30 23.66 4.90
C GLY A 136 5.05 22.63 5.76
N LEU A 137 4.64 21.34 5.69
CA LEU A 137 5.23 20.26 6.47
C LEU A 137 6.21 19.46 5.61
N ALA A 138 7.47 19.44 6.03
CA ALA A 138 8.46 18.52 5.46
C ALA A 138 8.33 17.16 6.14
N LEU A 139 7.89 16.13 5.39
CA LEU A 139 7.85 14.76 5.88
C LEU A 139 9.20 14.08 5.58
N ASP A 140 9.87 13.59 6.64
CA ASP A 140 11.13 12.85 6.51
C ASP A 140 10.86 11.41 6.07
N LYS A 141 11.61 10.91 5.12
CA LYS A 141 11.49 9.55 4.59
C LYS A 141 12.31 8.50 5.35
N GLY A 142 13.16 8.90 6.28
CA GLY A 142 14.17 8.03 6.89
C GLY A 142 13.60 6.78 7.58
N ALA A 143 12.43 6.88 8.20
CA ALA A 143 11.82 5.77 8.91
C ALA A 143 10.88 4.90 8.02
N ARG A 144 10.51 5.36 6.83
CA ARG A 144 9.62 4.61 5.91
C ARG A 144 10.19 3.25 5.50
N GLN A 145 11.52 3.14 5.42
CA GLN A 145 12.22 1.89 5.07
C GLN A 145 12.55 1.01 6.28
N SER A 146 11.90 1.24 7.40
CA SER A 146 12.15 0.53 8.65
C SER A 146 11.60 -0.90 8.62
N ASP A 147 12.18 -1.76 9.45
CA ASP A 147 11.57 -3.06 9.73
C ASP A 147 10.38 -2.88 10.68
N TRP A 148 9.19 -2.78 10.10
CA TRP A 148 7.94 -2.66 10.86
C TRP A 148 7.54 -3.94 11.59
N GLY A 149 8.20 -5.06 11.31
CA GLY A 149 8.02 -6.32 12.06
C GLY A 149 8.83 -6.40 13.35
N ALA A 150 9.88 -5.60 13.50
CA ALA A 150 10.76 -5.63 14.66
C ALA A 150 10.08 -5.04 15.91
N ARG A 151 10.39 -5.59 17.08
CA ARG A 151 9.99 -5.09 18.39
C ARG A 151 11.16 -5.13 19.38
N PRO A 152 11.32 -4.11 20.26
CA PRO A 152 10.50 -2.89 20.34
C PRO A 152 10.72 -1.98 19.12
N LEU A 153 9.73 -1.11 18.83
CA LEU A 153 9.89 -0.07 17.82
C LEU A 153 10.89 0.99 18.28
N ASP A 154 11.67 1.51 17.33
CA ASP A 154 12.47 2.70 17.55
C ASP A 154 11.54 3.91 17.76
N PRO A 155 11.85 4.83 18.71
CA PRO A 155 11.08 6.07 18.87
C PRO A 155 10.90 6.87 17.57
N ARG A 156 11.85 6.82 16.63
CA ARG A 156 11.75 7.45 15.31
C ARG A 156 10.66 6.81 14.44
N GLN A 157 10.49 5.48 14.52
CA GLN A 157 9.41 4.79 13.83
C GLN A 157 8.04 5.25 14.35
N VAL A 158 7.88 5.31 15.67
CA VAL A 158 6.63 5.79 16.27
C VAL A 158 6.35 7.25 15.90
N ALA A 159 7.37 8.10 15.91
CA ALA A 159 7.24 9.50 15.53
C ALA A 159 6.87 9.66 14.03
N TYR A 160 7.50 8.88 13.16
CA TYR A 160 7.20 8.84 11.74
C TYR A 160 5.75 8.42 11.49
N ALA A 161 5.33 7.27 12.01
CA ALA A 161 3.98 6.76 11.86
C ALA A 161 2.91 7.74 12.39
N ALA A 162 3.21 8.41 13.52
CA ALA A 162 2.33 9.43 14.06
C ALA A 162 2.23 10.66 13.17
N LEU A 163 3.33 11.07 12.54
CA LEU A 163 3.37 12.25 11.67
C LEU A 163 2.57 12.04 10.39
N ASP A 164 2.61 10.85 9.79
CA ASP A 164 1.86 10.54 8.57
C ASP A 164 0.35 10.60 8.82
N ALA A 165 -0.13 10.03 9.92
CA ALA A 165 -1.55 10.15 10.31
C ALA A 165 -1.94 11.60 10.63
N ALA A 166 -1.09 12.36 11.34
CA ALA A 166 -1.34 13.77 11.64
C ALA A 166 -1.40 14.62 10.36
N ALA A 167 -0.48 14.41 9.42
CA ALA A 167 -0.46 15.10 8.13
C ALA A 167 -1.70 14.75 7.30
N THR A 168 -2.14 13.49 7.32
CA THR A 168 -3.36 13.04 6.63
C THR A 168 -4.61 13.73 7.19
N LEU A 169 -4.72 13.89 8.52
CA LEU A 169 -5.84 14.62 9.13
C LEU A 169 -5.86 16.09 8.71
N LEU A 170 -4.72 16.75 8.76
CA LEU A 170 -4.62 18.16 8.36
C LEU A 170 -4.91 18.35 6.87
N LEU A 171 -4.43 17.43 6.04
CA LEU A 171 -4.71 17.47 4.61
C LEU A 171 -6.19 17.25 4.32
N TYR A 172 -6.84 16.35 5.03
CA TYR A 172 -8.29 16.17 4.98
C TYR A 172 -9.05 17.45 5.37
N GLU A 173 -8.68 18.08 6.49
CA GLU A 173 -9.27 19.34 6.95
C GLU A 173 -9.08 20.46 5.91
N HIS A 174 -7.87 20.58 5.33
CA HIS A 174 -7.57 21.52 4.26
C HIS A 174 -8.43 21.28 3.01
N GLN A 175 -8.51 20.03 2.55
CA GLN A 175 -9.24 19.64 1.33
C GLN A 175 -10.75 19.86 1.51
N THR A 176 -11.30 19.46 2.65
CA THR A 176 -12.73 19.64 2.93
C THR A 176 -13.11 21.12 3.10
N GLY A 177 -12.23 21.93 3.71
CA GLY A 177 -12.38 23.39 3.77
C GLY A 177 -12.42 24.05 2.39
N ARG A 178 -11.83 23.43 1.37
CA ARG A 178 -11.88 23.85 -0.04
C ARG A 178 -12.99 23.18 -0.86
N GLY A 179 -13.85 22.40 -0.22
CA GLY A 179 -14.93 21.67 -0.88
C GLY A 179 -14.48 20.46 -1.70
N LEU A 180 -13.21 20.06 -1.59
CA LEU A 180 -12.70 18.84 -2.26
C LEU A 180 -13.21 17.60 -1.54
N LYS A 181 -13.84 16.68 -2.28
CA LYS A 181 -14.37 15.42 -1.75
C LYS A 181 -13.94 14.27 -2.64
N ALA A 182 -13.47 13.19 -2.03
CA ALA A 182 -13.16 11.95 -2.74
C ALA A 182 -13.52 10.75 -1.88
N GLU A 183 -14.69 10.21 -2.09
CA GLU A 183 -15.10 8.94 -1.50
C GLU A 183 -14.33 7.79 -2.18
N TYR A 184 -13.63 7.02 -1.37
CA TYR A 184 -13.05 5.75 -1.80
C TYR A 184 -14.09 4.65 -1.66
N ARG A 185 -14.26 3.88 -2.71
CA ARG A 185 -15.10 2.67 -2.72
C ARG A 185 -14.22 1.49 -3.08
N PRO A 186 -14.11 0.50 -2.19
CA PRO A 186 -13.40 -0.73 -2.52
C PRO A 186 -13.99 -1.33 -3.80
N ARG A 187 -13.14 -1.76 -4.72
CA ARG A 187 -13.61 -2.52 -5.88
C ARG A 187 -14.23 -3.82 -5.35
N ALA A 188 -15.48 -4.06 -5.66
CA ALA A 188 -16.12 -5.33 -5.35
C ALA A 188 -15.23 -6.46 -5.92
N PRO A 189 -15.01 -7.57 -5.18
CA PRO A 189 -14.38 -8.74 -5.76
C PRO A 189 -15.17 -9.07 -7.03
N ALA A 190 -14.46 -9.35 -8.14
CA ALA A 190 -15.11 -9.76 -9.37
C ALA A 190 -16.06 -10.90 -8.99
N SER A 191 -17.36 -10.66 -9.09
CA SER A 191 -18.35 -11.64 -8.67
C SER A 191 -18.20 -12.88 -9.55
N GLU A 192 -18.26 -14.05 -8.94
CA GLU A 192 -18.37 -15.34 -9.65
C GLU A 192 -19.53 -15.37 -10.67
N ALA A 193 -20.36 -14.34 -10.71
CA ALA A 193 -21.48 -14.15 -11.64
C ALA A 193 -21.04 -13.96 -13.12
N GLN A 194 -19.76 -13.79 -13.44
CA GLN A 194 -19.28 -13.78 -14.82
C GLN A 194 -18.84 -15.16 -15.33
N ALA A 195 -18.88 -16.21 -14.51
CA ALA A 195 -18.62 -17.58 -14.92
C ALA A 195 -19.85 -18.29 -15.55
N GLY A 196 -20.98 -17.61 -15.68
CA GLY A 196 -22.27 -18.17 -16.10
C GLY A 196 -22.92 -17.52 -17.31
N LEU A 197 -22.16 -17.05 -18.31
CA LEU A 197 -22.79 -16.78 -19.62
C LEU A 197 -22.90 -18.10 -20.37
N PRO A 198 -24.13 -18.51 -20.78
CA PRO A 198 -24.29 -19.71 -21.59
C PRO A 198 -23.58 -19.48 -22.92
N LEU A 199 -22.68 -20.40 -23.26
CA LEU A 199 -22.14 -20.50 -24.61
C LEU A 199 -23.27 -20.71 -25.58
N SER A 200 -23.52 -19.72 -26.43
CA SER A 200 -24.43 -19.80 -27.57
C SER A 200 -23.98 -20.94 -28.49
N ASP A 201 -24.89 -21.83 -28.82
CA ASP A 201 -24.74 -22.89 -29.78
C ASP A 201 -24.24 -22.36 -31.14
N ALA A 202 -22.98 -22.65 -31.46
CA ALA A 202 -22.46 -22.55 -32.80
C ALA A 202 -22.01 -23.96 -33.24
N PRO A 203 -22.23 -24.36 -34.50
CA PRO A 203 -22.19 -25.77 -34.92
C PRO A 203 -20.76 -26.34 -34.88
N VAL A 204 -20.68 -27.57 -34.38
CA VAL A 204 -19.51 -28.43 -34.36
C VAL A 204 -19.06 -28.72 -35.79
N VAL A 205 -17.87 -28.29 -36.13
CA VAL A 205 -17.13 -28.82 -37.28
C VAL A 205 -16.10 -29.84 -36.77
N GLU A 206 -16.42 -31.09 -37.03
CA GLU A 206 -15.47 -32.21 -36.80
C GLU A 206 -14.25 -32.04 -37.69
N ARG A 207 -13.03 -32.06 -37.09
CA ARG A 207 -11.80 -32.42 -37.73
C ARG A 207 -10.89 -33.18 -36.77
N GLY A 208 -10.71 -34.41 -37.09
CA GLY A 208 -9.66 -35.41 -37.07
C GLY A 208 -8.55 -35.31 -35.99
N ASP A 209 -8.43 -36.46 -35.34
CA ASP A 209 -7.37 -37.04 -34.57
C ASP A 209 -5.98 -36.38 -34.59
N SER A 210 -5.52 -35.98 -33.44
CA SER A 210 -4.20 -36.32 -32.84
C SER A 210 -4.11 -35.57 -31.50
N ALA A 211 -4.26 -36.30 -30.41
CA ALA A 211 -3.99 -35.81 -29.07
C ALA A 211 -2.50 -35.72 -28.79
N PRO A 212 -1.97 -34.61 -28.26
CA PRO A 212 -0.82 -34.67 -27.38
C PRO A 212 -1.29 -34.55 -25.93
N THR A 213 -0.83 -35.47 -25.15
CA THR A 213 -0.93 -35.64 -23.71
C THR A 213 -0.61 -34.33 -23.01
N LEU A 214 -1.62 -33.68 -22.39
CA LEU A 214 -1.41 -32.55 -21.53
C LEU A 214 -0.85 -33.03 -20.19
N THR A 215 0.46 -32.84 -20.01
CA THR A 215 1.07 -32.85 -18.68
C THR A 215 0.55 -31.66 -17.89
N ALA A 216 -0.17 -31.95 -16.80
CA ALA A 216 -0.58 -30.99 -15.80
C ALA A 216 0.65 -30.32 -15.16
N ASN A 217 0.51 -29.02 -14.87
CA ASN A 217 1.45 -28.12 -14.19
C ASN A 217 2.43 -27.36 -15.09
N ALA A 218 1.91 -26.47 -15.93
CA ALA A 218 2.67 -25.27 -16.29
C ALA A 218 2.32 -24.17 -15.27
N PRO A 219 3.33 -23.50 -14.65
CA PRO A 219 3.08 -22.33 -13.79
C PRO A 219 2.41 -21.21 -14.61
N PRO A 220 1.67 -20.30 -13.96
CA PRO A 220 1.02 -19.20 -14.66
C PRO A 220 2.08 -18.41 -15.43
N THR A 221 2.01 -18.53 -16.75
CA THR A 221 2.97 -17.97 -17.67
C THR A 221 3.04 -16.47 -17.54
N ALA A 222 4.25 -15.93 -17.56
CA ALA A 222 4.60 -14.48 -17.66
C ALA A 222 4.03 -13.78 -18.93
N ARG A 223 2.97 -14.29 -19.52
CA ARG A 223 2.20 -13.62 -20.56
C ARG A 223 1.39 -12.51 -19.94
N GLY A 224 1.89 -11.26 -20.07
CA GLY A 224 1.18 -10.06 -19.63
C GLY A 224 1.89 -9.25 -18.53
N LEU A 225 3.17 -9.50 -18.26
CA LEU A 225 3.97 -8.56 -17.49
C LEU A 225 4.27 -7.34 -18.35
N GLU A 226 3.61 -6.23 -18.02
CA GLU A 226 3.79 -4.94 -18.70
C GLU A 226 3.96 -3.84 -17.64
N GLY A 227 4.45 -2.68 -18.06
CA GLY A 227 4.53 -1.51 -17.19
C GLY A 227 5.47 -1.69 -16.00
N ILE A 228 5.06 -1.19 -14.83
CA ILE A 228 5.89 -1.13 -13.62
C ILE A 228 6.39 -2.50 -13.17
N PRO A 229 5.59 -3.60 -13.13
CA PRO A 229 6.09 -4.92 -12.78
C PRO A 229 7.22 -5.41 -13.68
N LEU A 230 7.13 -5.21 -14.98
CA LEU A 230 8.19 -5.59 -15.92
C LEU A 230 9.47 -4.75 -15.71
N ALA A 231 9.33 -3.45 -15.51
CA ALA A 231 10.47 -2.56 -15.24
C ALA A 231 11.21 -2.98 -13.96
N LEU A 232 10.49 -3.26 -12.87
CA LEU A 232 11.10 -3.66 -11.61
C LEU A 232 11.69 -5.08 -11.66
N LEU A 233 11.05 -6.00 -12.38
CA LEU A 233 11.65 -7.30 -12.65
C LEU A 233 12.99 -7.16 -13.38
N GLY A 234 13.06 -6.25 -14.35
CA GLY A 234 14.29 -5.92 -15.07
C GLY A 234 15.39 -5.42 -14.14
N VAL A 235 15.07 -4.48 -13.24
CA VAL A 235 16.04 -3.99 -12.25
C VAL A 235 16.55 -5.11 -11.35
N ILE A 236 15.67 -6.01 -10.89
CA ILE A 236 16.04 -7.11 -10.01
C ILE A 236 16.88 -8.16 -10.77
N ALA A 237 16.56 -8.43 -12.02
CA ALA A 237 17.27 -9.39 -12.85
C ALA A 237 18.68 -8.92 -13.25
N GLU A 238 18.81 -7.63 -13.59
CA GLU A 238 20.09 -7.01 -13.98
C GLU A 238 20.99 -6.69 -12.77
N LEU A 239 20.40 -6.50 -11.59
CA LEU A 239 21.10 -6.15 -10.34
C LEU A 239 20.71 -7.10 -9.20
N PRO A 240 21.04 -8.40 -9.31
CA PRO A 240 20.64 -9.38 -8.31
C PRO A 240 21.21 -9.04 -6.94
N SER A 241 20.39 -9.22 -5.90
CA SER A 241 20.71 -8.97 -4.48
C SER A 241 21.17 -7.55 -4.13
N ARG A 242 20.97 -6.57 -5.03
CA ARG A 242 21.38 -5.20 -4.77
C ARG A 242 20.40 -4.43 -3.91
N TYR A 243 19.11 -4.65 -4.11
CA TYR A 243 18.05 -3.90 -3.45
C TYR A 243 17.21 -4.80 -2.54
N GLY A 244 16.87 -4.27 -1.34
CA GLY A 244 15.73 -4.78 -0.59
C GLY A 244 14.42 -4.17 -1.14
N PRO A 245 13.24 -4.74 -0.74
CA PRO A 245 11.96 -4.30 -1.27
C PRO A 245 11.70 -2.80 -1.11
N GLU A 246 11.90 -2.28 0.10
CA GLU A 246 11.68 -0.86 0.43
C GLU A 246 12.58 0.06 -0.40
N ARG A 247 13.86 -0.27 -0.47
CA ARG A 247 14.83 0.55 -1.19
C ARG A 247 14.56 0.55 -2.70
N LEU A 248 14.09 -0.58 -3.26
CA LEU A 248 13.74 -0.63 -4.67
C LEU A 248 12.50 0.19 -4.96
N ALA A 249 11.46 0.09 -4.13
CA ALA A 249 10.23 0.86 -4.30
C ALA A 249 10.51 2.37 -4.23
N ALA A 250 11.27 2.83 -3.23
CA ALA A 250 11.66 4.23 -3.10
C ALA A 250 12.51 4.72 -4.29
N SER A 251 13.48 3.90 -4.75
CA SER A 251 14.35 4.26 -5.88
C SER A 251 13.60 4.33 -7.21
N ALA A 252 12.51 3.59 -7.36
CA ALA A 252 11.70 3.62 -8.57
C ALA A 252 10.90 4.93 -8.70
N GLY A 253 10.52 5.55 -7.57
CA GLY A 253 9.70 6.75 -7.54
C GLY A 253 10.47 8.05 -7.71
N GLU A 254 11.56 8.26 -6.97
CA GLU A 254 12.17 9.58 -6.87
C GLU A 254 13.64 9.64 -7.30
N ASP A 255 14.37 8.57 -7.14
CA ASP A 255 15.83 8.52 -7.36
C ASP A 255 16.17 7.57 -8.52
N ARG A 256 15.73 7.91 -9.72
CA ARG A 256 16.07 7.18 -10.95
C ARG A 256 17.53 7.38 -11.35
N VAL A 257 18.45 7.27 -10.38
CA VAL A 257 19.88 7.46 -10.63
C VAL A 257 20.55 6.10 -10.85
N GLY A 258 21.35 6.03 -11.89
CA GLY A 258 22.14 4.86 -12.20
C GLY A 258 21.40 3.79 -13.00
N LEU A 259 21.86 2.52 -12.89
CA LEU A 259 21.38 1.41 -13.71
C LEU A 259 19.90 1.09 -13.47
N ALA A 260 19.41 1.25 -12.23
CA ALA A 260 18.01 1.05 -11.91
C ALA A 260 17.11 2.02 -12.68
N GLY A 261 17.45 3.31 -12.69
CA GLY A 261 16.75 4.32 -13.49
C GLY A 261 16.76 3.99 -14.97
N TRP A 262 17.92 3.63 -15.49
CA TRP A 262 18.04 3.27 -16.90
C TRP A 262 17.14 2.11 -17.34
N VAL A 263 17.03 1.06 -16.51
CA VAL A 263 16.13 -0.07 -16.81
C VAL A 263 14.66 0.34 -16.77
N ILE A 264 14.29 1.15 -15.77
CA ILE A 264 12.92 1.66 -15.63
C ILE A 264 12.55 2.54 -16.81
N ASP A 265 13.41 3.47 -17.18
CA ASP A 265 13.20 4.40 -18.30
C ASP A 265 13.11 3.66 -19.65
N ARG A 266 13.85 2.57 -19.80
CA ARG A 266 13.81 1.74 -21.02
C ARG A 266 12.47 1.02 -21.18
N VAL A 267 11.83 0.60 -20.08
CA VAL A 267 10.55 -0.12 -20.12
C VAL A 267 9.37 0.82 -20.15
N LEU A 268 9.42 1.91 -19.37
CA LEU A 268 8.28 2.81 -19.15
C LEU A 268 8.38 4.11 -19.97
N GLY A 269 9.57 4.47 -20.45
CA GLY A 269 9.89 5.79 -21.01
C GLY A 269 10.46 6.73 -19.94
N ALA A 270 11.31 7.67 -20.36
CA ALA A 270 12.03 8.58 -19.46
C ALA A 270 11.11 9.54 -18.69
N ASP A 271 9.94 9.86 -19.24
CA ASP A 271 8.97 10.77 -18.61
C ASP A 271 7.90 10.05 -17.78
N ALA A 272 7.97 8.71 -17.65
CA ALA A 272 6.98 7.96 -16.89
C ALA A 272 7.17 8.20 -15.39
N GLU A 273 6.17 8.70 -14.71
CA GLU A 273 6.15 8.79 -13.25
C GLU A 273 5.80 7.43 -12.65
N VAL A 274 6.69 6.91 -11.80
CA VAL A 274 6.43 5.72 -10.98
C VAL A 274 6.15 6.18 -9.56
N ASP A 275 4.92 5.96 -9.12
CA ASP A 275 4.54 6.14 -7.73
C ASP A 275 5.16 5.01 -6.88
N GLU A 276 5.69 5.33 -5.71
CA GLU A 276 6.31 4.36 -4.82
C GLU A 276 5.34 3.27 -4.38
N ASP A 277 4.07 3.61 -4.16
CA ASP A 277 3.05 2.62 -3.79
C ASP A 277 2.73 1.67 -4.96
N ALA A 278 2.71 2.19 -6.18
CA ALA A 278 2.60 1.35 -7.37
C ALA A 278 3.83 0.43 -7.54
N ALA A 279 5.01 0.92 -7.19
CA ALA A 279 6.23 0.09 -7.18
C ALA A 279 6.16 -1.00 -6.11
N ARG A 280 5.66 -0.71 -4.91
CA ARG A 280 5.43 -1.70 -3.84
C ARG A 280 4.46 -2.79 -4.28
N GLU A 281 3.33 -2.39 -4.85
CA GLU A 281 2.33 -3.34 -5.35
C GLU A 281 2.91 -4.25 -6.45
N ALA A 282 3.70 -3.70 -7.34
CA ALA A 282 4.38 -4.44 -8.39
C ALA A 282 5.39 -5.44 -7.82
N ILE A 283 6.21 -5.06 -6.82
CA ILE A 283 7.15 -5.98 -6.14
C ILE A 283 6.40 -7.12 -5.45
N ALA A 284 5.31 -6.79 -4.71
CA ALA A 284 4.49 -7.79 -4.04
C ALA A 284 3.86 -8.78 -5.05
N SER A 285 3.42 -8.27 -6.21
CA SER A 285 2.91 -9.09 -7.31
C SER A 285 3.99 -10.03 -7.87
N LEU A 286 5.20 -9.53 -8.13
CA LEU A 286 6.31 -10.33 -8.63
C LEU A 286 6.71 -11.44 -7.64
N CYS A 287 6.73 -11.15 -6.34
CA CYS A 287 6.98 -12.15 -5.29
C CYS A 287 5.86 -13.20 -5.24
N SER A 288 4.60 -12.78 -5.33
CA SER A 288 3.44 -13.69 -5.30
C SER A 288 3.37 -14.63 -6.51
N LEU A 289 3.87 -14.15 -7.66
CA LEU A 289 3.99 -14.96 -8.88
C LEU A 289 5.22 -15.88 -8.88
N GLY A 290 6.07 -15.82 -7.84
CA GLY A 290 7.30 -16.59 -7.74
C GLY A 290 8.41 -16.12 -8.69
N LEU A 291 8.24 -14.98 -9.36
CA LEU A 291 9.23 -14.42 -10.29
C LEU A 291 10.40 -13.75 -9.56
N VAL A 292 10.16 -13.33 -8.33
CA VAL A 292 11.15 -12.72 -7.44
C VAL A 292 11.08 -13.38 -6.08
N ARG A 293 12.23 -13.56 -5.44
CA ARG A 293 12.37 -14.08 -4.07
C ARG A 293 13.18 -13.12 -3.21
N LEU A 294 13.01 -13.23 -1.90
CA LEU A 294 13.83 -12.52 -0.92
C LEU A 294 14.95 -13.46 -0.45
N THR A 295 16.20 -12.96 -0.44
CA THR A 295 17.33 -13.68 0.14
C THR A 295 17.32 -13.61 1.67
N PRO A 296 18.12 -14.46 2.40
CA PRO A 296 18.28 -14.35 3.85
C PRO A 296 18.72 -12.94 4.31
N GLU A 297 19.50 -12.24 3.49
CA GLU A 297 19.97 -10.88 3.74
C GLU A 297 18.92 -9.80 3.39
N ARG A 298 17.67 -10.22 3.15
CA ARG A 298 16.54 -9.35 2.79
C ARG A 298 16.77 -8.55 1.50
N ARG A 299 17.36 -9.18 0.50
CA ARG A 299 17.56 -8.61 -0.85
C ARG A 299 16.68 -9.33 -1.86
N LEU A 300 16.26 -8.61 -2.89
CA LEU A 300 15.45 -9.14 -3.98
C LEU A 300 16.32 -9.84 -5.02
N GLU A 301 15.91 -11.02 -5.43
CA GLU A 301 16.52 -11.77 -6.52
C GLU A 301 15.44 -12.32 -7.47
N ALA A 302 15.68 -12.23 -8.77
CA ALA A 302 14.84 -12.88 -9.73
C ALA A 302 15.03 -14.40 -9.66
N SER A 303 13.92 -15.16 -9.63
CA SER A 303 13.94 -16.61 -9.76
C SER A 303 14.42 -17.01 -11.16
N ALA A 304 14.57 -18.31 -11.43
CA ALA A 304 14.87 -18.78 -12.78
C ALA A 304 13.77 -18.36 -13.76
N GLU A 305 12.52 -18.54 -13.36
CA GLU A 305 11.33 -18.15 -14.12
C GLU A 305 11.26 -16.63 -14.31
N GLY A 306 11.64 -15.85 -13.29
CA GLY A 306 11.70 -14.39 -13.37
C GLY A 306 12.74 -13.91 -14.37
N ARG A 307 13.93 -14.49 -14.39
CA ARG A 307 14.97 -14.16 -15.37
C ARG A 307 14.54 -14.51 -16.78
N GLU A 308 13.96 -15.70 -16.97
CA GLU A 308 13.43 -16.12 -18.28
C GLU A 308 12.28 -15.19 -18.73
N ALA A 309 11.42 -14.75 -17.81
CA ALA A 309 10.37 -13.77 -18.11
C ALA A 309 10.94 -12.43 -18.56
N TRP A 310 11.98 -11.93 -17.87
CA TRP A 310 12.68 -10.71 -18.26
C TRP A 310 13.31 -10.83 -19.63
N ASP A 311 14.07 -11.91 -19.88
CA ASP A 311 14.75 -12.12 -21.16
C ASP A 311 13.80 -12.19 -22.36
N ARG A 312 12.57 -12.65 -22.13
CA ARG A 312 11.53 -12.69 -23.18
C ARG A 312 10.85 -11.37 -23.42
N CYS A 313 10.66 -10.56 -22.37
CA CYS A 313 9.85 -9.35 -22.43
C CYS A 313 10.66 -8.06 -22.45
N ARG A 314 11.98 -8.12 -22.19
CA ARG A 314 12.82 -6.92 -22.21
C ARG A 314 12.78 -6.22 -23.56
N PRO A 315 12.65 -4.88 -23.59
CA PRO A 315 12.77 -4.11 -24.82
C PRO A 315 14.15 -4.29 -25.45
N LEU A 316 14.21 -4.39 -26.77
CA LEU A 316 15.47 -4.48 -27.54
C LEU A 316 16.33 -3.23 -27.40
#